data_f8db39ea67b4ff730a636b31f2bce839
#
_entry.id   f8db39ea67b4ff730a636b31f2bce839
#
_cell.length_a   1.000
_cell.length_b   1.000
_cell.length_c   1.000
_cell.angle_alpha   90.00
_cell.angle_beta   90.00
_cell.angle_gamma   90.00
#
_symmetry.space_group_name_H-M   'P 1'
#
loop_
_entity.id
_entity.type
_entity.pdbx_description
1 polymer ?
#
loop_
_entity_poly.entity_id
_entity_poly.type
_entity_poly.pdbx_seq_one_letter_code
_entity_poly.pdbx_strand_id
1 'polypeptide(L)'
;MSVLKKSIISRNVSYVIEFGHKYIRFYANHGLLLRDSGDVFEIESPYLNDEVDDIKTIQGGDYVYIFHPNHPIKTLMRMAFNLWIFGDFTLKDGPWDPVNTSEIGIKASGETGEITLTAGGDVFSATDVGRLVRLTVYDSNTRHWTSKTEVKDGEIRISDNKYYEAVGVAEGTKTGDNPPNHTEGTRTDGSVQWTYLHAGYGVARIKSVQDAKNATAEVLSRMPDEVVSNPTV
;
A
#
# COMPACT_ATOMS: atom_id res chain seq x y z
N MET A 1 19.10 -20.04 -17.75
CA MET A 1 19.68 -20.01 -16.39
C MET A 1 18.54 -20.15 -15.40
N SER A 2 18.75 -20.77 -14.23
CA SER A 2 17.75 -20.83 -13.18
C SER A 2 18.41 -20.67 -11.82
N VAL A 3 17.68 -20.16 -10.83
CA VAL A 3 18.15 -20.01 -9.45
C VAL A 3 17.32 -20.87 -8.51
N LEU A 4 17.99 -21.50 -7.55
CA LEU A 4 17.35 -22.37 -6.56
C LEU A 4 17.26 -21.66 -5.22
N LYS A 5 16.08 -21.69 -4.61
CA LYS A 5 15.82 -21.15 -3.26
C LYS A 5 15.24 -22.26 -2.38
N LYS A 6 15.69 -22.31 -1.12
CA LYS A 6 15.21 -23.28 -0.15
C LYS A 6 13.99 -22.74 0.60
N SER A 7 12.99 -23.61 0.83
CA SER A 7 11.82 -23.33 1.66
C SER A 7 11.63 -24.47 2.67
N ILE A 8 11.68 -24.17 3.97
CA ILE A 8 11.52 -25.12 5.05
C ILE A 8 10.20 -24.87 5.75
N ILE A 9 9.26 -25.82 5.65
CA ILE A 9 7.96 -25.72 6.29
C ILE A 9 8.00 -26.36 7.69
N SER A 10 8.64 -27.52 7.81
CA SER A 10 8.78 -28.23 9.08
C SER A 10 10.05 -29.09 9.06
N ARG A 11 10.31 -29.82 10.15
CA ARG A 11 11.44 -30.77 10.22
C ARG A 11 11.41 -31.83 9.12
N ASN A 12 10.21 -32.19 8.64
CA ASN A 12 10.01 -33.28 7.69
C ASN A 12 9.55 -32.81 6.30
N VAL A 13 9.27 -31.51 6.13
CA VAL A 13 8.75 -30.96 4.88
C VAL A 13 9.61 -29.77 4.47
N SER A 14 10.32 -29.94 3.39
CA SER A 14 11.10 -28.88 2.76
C SER A 14 11.01 -28.98 1.25
N TYR A 15 11.17 -27.83 0.61
CA TYR A 15 11.15 -27.68 -0.84
C TYR A 15 12.40 -26.97 -1.31
N VAL A 16 12.78 -27.27 -2.54
CA VAL A 16 13.65 -26.41 -3.34
C VAL A 16 12.77 -25.79 -4.42
N ILE A 17 12.76 -24.47 -4.48
CA ILE A 17 12.00 -23.69 -5.45
C ILE A 17 12.97 -23.23 -6.52
N GLU A 18 12.72 -23.61 -7.76
CA GLU A 18 13.47 -23.21 -8.94
C GLU A 18 12.75 -22.06 -9.62
N PHE A 19 13.44 -20.94 -9.79
CA PHE A 19 13.00 -19.82 -10.61
C PHE A 19 13.76 -19.86 -11.94
N GLY A 20 13.05 -19.99 -13.03
CA GLY A 20 13.62 -20.00 -14.38
C GLY A 20 12.91 -19.01 -15.29
N HIS A 21 13.21 -19.07 -16.58
CA HIS A 21 12.63 -18.18 -17.58
C HIS A 21 11.11 -18.35 -17.65
N LYS A 22 10.36 -17.42 -17.05
CA LYS A 22 8.89 -17.38 -16.99
C LYS A 22 8.22 -18.55 -16.28
N TYR A 23 8.97 -19.30 -15.46
CA TYR A 23 8.40 -20.39 -14.67
C TYR A 23 8.95 -20.48 -13.26
N ILE A 24 8.20 -21.14 -12.39
CA ILE A 24 8.59 -21.56 -11.04
C ILE A 24 8.27 -23.05 -10.92
N ARG A 25 9.27 -23.86 -10.54
CA ARG A 25 9.13 -25.31 -10.27
C ARG A 25 9.51 -25.63 -8.84
N PHE A 26 9.07 -26.77 -8.38
CA PHE A 26 9.24 -27.18 -7.00
C PHE A 26 9.80 -28.61 -6.95
N TYR A 27 10.74 -28.82 -6.05
CA TYR A 27 11.31 -30.12 -5.76
C TYR A 27 11.07 -30.45 -4.29
N ALA A 28 10.62 -31.68 -4.01
CA ALA A 28 10.42 -32.21 -2.67
C ALA A 28 10.67 -33.71 -2.69
N ASN A 29 11.08 -34.31 -1.55
CA ASN A 29 11.32 -35.76 -1.44
C ASN A 29 12.25 -36.31 -2.52
N HIS A 30 13.33 -35.59 -2.83
CA HIS A 30 14.35 -35.95 -3.83
C HIS A 30 13.86 -36.00 -5.29
N GLY A 31 12.69 -35.43 -5.60
CA GLY A 31 12.14 -35.40 -6.95
C GLY A 31 11.45 -34.10 -7.30
N LEU A 32 11.17 -33.93 -8.58
CA LEU A 32 10.34 -32.87 -9.11
C LEU A 32 8.89 -33.03 -8.62
N LEU A 33 8.26 -31.97 -8.19
CA LEU A 33 6.88 -32.00 -7.73
C LEU A 33 5.94 -32.18 -8.93
N LEU A 34 5.05 -33.15 -8.84
CA LEU A 34 4.08 -33.43 -9.88
C LEU A 34 2.65 -33.10 -9.42
N ARG A 35 1.80 -32.77 -10.37
CA ARG A 35 0.35 -32.72 -10.20
C ARG A 35 -0.24 -34.12 -10.04
N ASP A 36 -1.46 -34.22 -9.60
CA ASP A 36 -2.17 -35.50 -9.50
C ASP A 36 -2.36 -36.16 -10.88
N SER A 37 -2.30 -35.40 -11.97
CA SER A 37 -2.28 -35.92 -13.36
C SER A 37 -0.97 -36.57 -13.77
N GLY A 38 0.11 -36.41 -12.97
CA GLY A 38 1.47 -36.86 -13.31
C GLY A 38 2.31 -35.83 -14.06
N ASP A 39 1.72 -34.68 -14.42
CA ASP A 39 2.45 -33.59 -15.07
C ASP A 39 3.29 -32.80 -14.05
N VAL A 40 4.32 -32.12 -14.54
CA VAL A 40 5.16 -31.25 -13.71
C VAL A 40 4.31 -30.13 -13.08
N PHE A 41 4.44 -29.97 -11.76
CA PHE A 41 3.84 -28.81 -11.11
C PHE A 41 4.69 -27.56 -11.38
N GLU A 42 4.21 -26.75 -12.29
CA GLU A 42 4.84 -25.49 -12.72
C GLU A 42 3.85 -24.35 -12.60
N ILE A 43 4.36 -23.19 -12.20
CA ILE A 43 3.63 -21.92 -12.12
C ILE A 43 4.29 -20.94 -13.09
N GLU A 44 3.50 -20.22 -13.87
CA GLU A 44 3.98 -19.13 -14.70
C GLU A 44 4.46 -17.95 -13.84
N SER A 45 5.56 -17.32 -14.23
CA SER A 45 6.13 -16.18 -13.52
C SER A 45 6.54 -15.07 -14.50
N PRO A 46 6.66 -13.81 -14.06
CA PRO A 46 7.07 -12.71 -14.93
C PRO A 46 8.58 -12.65 -15.18
N TYR A 47 9.39 -13.41 -14.43
CA TYR A 47 10.85 -13.26 -14.42
C TYR A 47 11.50 -13.81 -15.69
N LEU A 48 12.40 -13.02 -16.29
CA LEU A 48 13.17 -13.40 -17.45
C LEU A 48 14.47 -14.13 -17.05
N ASN A 49 15.13 -14.75 -18.03
CA ASN A 49 16.34 -15.56 -17.78
C ASN A 49 17.52 -14.75 -17.21
N ASP A 50 17.62 -13.49 -17.55
CA ASP A 50 18.62 -12.53 -17.08
C ASP A 50 18.27 -11.84 -15.77
N GLU A 51 17.04 -12.04 -15.27
CA GLU A 51 16.53 -11.45 -14.03
C GLU A 51 16.55 -12.42 -12.84
N VAL A 52 16.57 -13.74 -13.09
CA VAL A 52 16.40 -14.75 -12.02
C VAL A 52 17.46 -14.68 -10.92
N ASP A 53 18.67 -14.21 -11.23
CA ASP A 53 19.76 -14.08 -10.25
C ASP A 53 19.52 -12.97 -9.22
N ASP A 54 18.75 -11.93 -9.59
CA ASP A 54 18.40 -10.81 -8.72
C ASP A 54 17.25 -11.13 -7.76
N ILE A 55 16.61 -12.30 -7.93
CA ILE A 55 15.53 -12.74 -7.05
C ILE A 55 16.05 -12.97 -5.62
N LYS A 56 15.45 -12.26 -4.67
CA LYS A 56 15.63 -12.47 -3.23
C LYS A 56 14.35 -13.01 -2.64
N THR A 57 14.46 -13.92 -1.67
CA THR A 57 13.30 -14.53 -1.02
C THR A 57 13.41 -14.47 0.50
N ILE A 58 12.29 -14.22 1.15
CA ILE A 58 12.14 -14.35 2.61
C ILE A 58 10.95 -15.26 2.86
N GLN A 59 11.11 -16.20 3.78
CA GLN A 59 10.03 -17.11 4.16
C GLN A 59 9.39 -16.69 5.49
N GLY A 60 8.06 -16.75 5.55
CA GLY A 60 7.27 -16.60 6.76
C GLY A 60 6.15 -17.64 6.81
N GLY A 61 6.36 -18.73 7.56
CA GLY A 61 5.42 -19.85 7.59
C GLY A 61 5.24 -20.51 6.22
N ASP A 62 4.00 -20.62 5.76
CA ASP A 62 3.66 -21.17 4.44
C ASP A 62 3.81 -20.17 3.28
N TYR A 63 4.27 -18.94 3.56
CA TYR A 63 4.52 -17.91 2.56
C TYR A 63 6.00 -17.77 2.25
N VAL A 64 6.31 -17.62 0.96
CA VAL A 64 7.61 -17.16 0.46
C VAL A 64 7.39 -15.82 -0.24
N TYR A 65 7.96 -14.76 0.31
CA TYR A 65 7.95 -13.43 -0.29
C TYR A 65 9.09 -13.32 -1.27
N ILE A 66 8.82 -12.79 -2.45
CA ILE A 66 9.77 -12.70 -3.56
C ILE A 66 9.98 -11.23 -3.87
N PHE A 67 11.24 -10.80 -3.83
CA PHE A 67 11.68 -9.43 -4.10
C PHE A 67 12.55 -9.42 -5.34
N HIS A 68 12.34 -8.42 -6.19
CA HIS A 68 13.13 -8.19 -7.39
C HIS A 68 13.19 -6.68 -7.68
N PRO A 69 14.32 -6.11 -8.15
CA PRO A 69 14.44 -4.66 -8.40
C PRO A 69 13.41 -4.13 -9.41
N ASN A 70 13.11 -4.90 -10.45
CA ASN A 70 12.28 -4.48 -11.59
C ASN A 70 10.84 -5.01 -11.55
N HIS A 71 10.45 -5.77 -10.51
CA HIS A 71 9.11 -6.35 -10.40
C HIS A 71 8.48 -6.03 -9.05
N PRO A 72 7.15 -5.85 -9.00
CA PRO A 72 6.42 -5.74 -7.74
C PRO A 72 6.68 -6.98 -6.85
N ILE A 73 6.59 -6.78 -5.54
CA ILE A 73 6.74 -7.89 -4.57
C ILE A 73 5.67 -8.95 -4.85
N LYS A 74 6.10 -10.20 -4.98
CA LYS A 74 5.23 -11.34 -5.19
C LYS A 74 5.27 -12.29 -4.00
N THR A 75 4.27 -13.15 -3.91
CA THR A 75 4.19 -14.20 -2.91
C THR A 75 3.98 -15.56 -3.55
N LEU A 76 4.59 -16.59 -2.97
CA LEU A 76 4.20 -17.98 -3.14
C LEU A 76 3.60 -18.47 -1.83
N MET A 77 2.33 -18.84 -1.84
CA MET A 77 1.64 -19.41 -0.70
C MET A 77 1.43 -20.90 -0.90
N ARG A 78 1.92 -21.70 0.05
CA ARG A 78 1.69 -23.15 0.05
C ARG A 78 0.33 -23.45 0.67
N MET A 79 -0.57 -24.02 -0.10
CA MET A 79 -1.89 -24.48 0.34
C MET A 79 -1.91 -25.96 0.69
N ALA A 80 -1.13 -26.79 -0.03
CA ALA A 80 -0.98 -28.21 0.20
C ALA A 80 0.41 -28.67 -0.24
N PHE A 81 0.72 -29.97 -0.12
CA PHE A 81 2.01 -30.53 -0.52
C PHE A 81 2.34 -30.23 -1.99
N ASN A 82 1.37 -30.37 -2.88
CA ASN A 82 1.50 -30.15 -4.32
C ASN A 82 0.62 -29.02 -4.84
N LEU A 83 0.29 -28.05 -3.98
CA LEU A 83 -0.54 -26.90 -4.35
C LEU A 83 0.06 -25.61 -3.78
N TRP A 84 0.52 -24.76 -4.70
CA TRP A 84 1.06 -23.44 -4.41
C TRP A 84 0.33 -22.39 -5.23
N ILE A 85 0.15 -21.20 -4.65
CA ILE A 85 -0.47 -20.07 -5.31
C ILE A 85 0.59 -18.96 -5.41
N PHE A 86 0.77 -18.46 -6.63
CA PHE A 86 1.61 -17.29 -6.91
C PHE A 86 0.69 -16.07 -7.04
N GLY A 87 1.02 -14.98 -6.36
CA GLY A 87 0.20 -13.79 -6.35
C GLY A 87 0.96 -12.54 -5.98
N ASP A 88 0.27 -11.41 -6.02
CA ASP A 88 0.81 -10.13 -5.60
C ASP A 88 0.86 -10.00 -4.09
N PHE A 89 1.94 -9.43 -3.57
CA PHE A 89 1.98 -8.98 -2.20
C PHE A 89 1.36 -7.58 -2.12
N THR A 90 0.24 -7.50 -1.45
CA THR A 90 -0.48 -6.23 -1.31
C THR A 90 0.04 -5.46 -0.10
N LEU A 91 0.88 -4.47 -0.34
CA LEU A 91 1.25 -3.48 0.68
C LEU A 91 0.06 -2.57 0.96
N LYS A 92 -0.20 -2.31 2.23
CA LYS A 92 -1.22 -1.34 2.67
C LYS A 92 -0.60 -0.04 3.16
N ASP A 93 0.61 -0.13 3.75
CA ASP A 93 1.36 1.01 4.28
C ASP A 93 2.85 0.64 4.36
N GLY A 94 3.70 1.42 3.72
CA GLY A 94 5.15 1.26 3.68
C GLY A 94 5.70 -0.10 3.19
N PRO A 95 7.01 -0.28 3.27
CA PRO A 95 8.02 0.71 3.67
C PRO A 95 8.07 1.92 2.73
N TRP A 96 8.45 3.06 3.26
CA TRP A 96 8.53 4.32 2.53
C TRP A 96 9.98 4.72 2.28
N ASP A 97 10.25 5.27 1.11
CA ASP A 97 11.49 5.97 0.85
C ASP A 97 11.57 7.27 1.69
N PRO A 98 12.75 7.86 1.86
CA PRO A 98 12.87 9.16 2.53
C PRO A 98 11.92 10.19 1.93
N VAL A 99 11.43 11.10 2.78
CA VAL A 99 10.51 12.15 2.33
C VAL A 99 11.15 12.95 1.18
N ASN A 100 10.41 13.13 0.11
CA ASN A 100 10.84 13.96 -1.01
C ASN A 100 10.99 15.41 -0.53
N THR A 101 12.20 15.94 -0.64
CA THR A 101 12.53 17.31 -0.27
C THR A 101 12.55 18.27 -1.47
N SER A 102 12.22 17.80 -2.68
CA SER A 102 12.08 18.67 -3.86
C SER A 102 10.85 19.57 -3.73
N GLU A 103 10.81 20.67 -4.47
CA GLU A 103 9.66 21.57 -4.55
C GLU A 103 8.53 21.03 -5.46
N ILE A 104 8.64 19.79 -5.94
CA ILE A 104 7.65 19.18 -6.82
C ILE A 104 6.50 18.65 -5.96
N GLY A 105 5.35 19.32 -6.03
CA GLY A 105 4.10 18.84 -5.43
C GLY A 105 3.37 17.85 -6.35
N ILE A 106 2.58 16.95 -5.75
CA ILE A 106 1.63 16.08 -6.45
C ILE A 106 0.22 16.42 -5.99
N LYS A 107 -0.70 16.51 -6.94
CA LYS A 107 -2.13 16.72 -6.70
C LYS A 107 -2.90 15.47 -7.07
N ALA A 108 -3.79 15.04 -6.17
CA ALA A 108 -4.78 14.00 -6.42
C ALA A 108 -6.06 14.61 -7.02
N SER A 109 -6.70 13.92 -7.97
CA SER A 109 -7.97 14.36 -8.57
C SER A 109 -9.19 14.07 -7.69
N GLY A 110 -9.03 13.29 -6.62
CA GLY A 110 -10.10 12.91 -5.71
C GLY A 110 -9.55 12.25 -4.45
N GLU A 111 -10.43 11.95 -3.51
CA GLU A 111 -10.07 11.48 -2.17
C GLU A 111 -10.21 9.95 -2.01
N THR A 112 -11.01 9.30 -2.84
CA THR A 112 -11.33 7.88 -2.75
C THR A 112 -11.49 7.26 -4.14
N GLY A 113 -11.38 5.93 -4.21
CA GLY A 113 -11.54 5.19 -5.46
C GLY A 113 -10.33 5.29 -6.38
N GLU A 114 -10.58 5.25 -7.68
CA GLU A 114 -9.54 5.46 -8.69
C GLU A 114 -9.36 6.95 -8.97
N ILE A 115 -8.12 7.43 -8.90
CA ILE A 115 -7.75 8.84 -9.03
C ILE A 115 -6.63 9.01 -10.03
N THR A 116 -6.49 10.25 -10.53
CA THR A 116 -5.30 10.69 -11.26
C THR A 116 -4.39 11.48 -10.30
N LEU A 117 -3.10 11.14 -10.32
CA LEU A 117 -2.05 11.88 -9.66
C LEU A 117 -1.36 12.76 -10.72
N THR A 118 -1.29 14.06 -10.47
CA THR A 118 -0.61 15.03 -11.36
C THR A 118 0.50 15.72 -10.60
N ALA A 119 1.74 15.56 -11.09
CA ALA A 119 2.94 16.17 -10.52
C ALA A 119 3.31 17.49 -11.21
N GLY A 120 3.88 18.43 -10.47
CA GLY A 120 4.40 19.70 -11.00
C GLY A 120 5.69 19.55 -11.82
N GLY A 121 6.35 18.41 -11.78
CA GLY A 121 7.56 18.07 -12.49
C GLY A 121 7.63 16.57 -12.79
N ASP A 122 8.71 16.12 -13.38
CA ASP A 122 8.91 14.70 -13.73
C ASP A 122 9.20 13.88 -12.46
N VAL A 123 8.26 12.97 -12.12
CA VAL A 123 8.31 12.14 -10.91
C VAL A 123 8.05 10.67 -11.23
N PHE A 124 7.09 10.38 -12.12
CA PHE A 124 6.65 9.01 -12.37
C PHE A 124 7.44 8.32 -13.46
N SER A 125 7.63 7.01 -13.29
CA SER A 125 8.23 6.12 -14.27
C SER A 125 7.40 4.85 -14.44
N ALA A 126 7.58 4.11 -15.52
CA ALA A 126 6.88 2.85 -15.75
C ALA A 126 7.14 1.80 -14.66
N THR A 127 8.25 1.89 -13.94
CA THR A 127 8.62 0.99 -12.84
C THR A 127 7.84 1.26 -11.55
N ASP A 128 7.09 2.36 -11.47
CA ASP A 128 6.29 2.70 -10.28
C ASP A 128 4.92 2.01 -10.26
N VAL A 129 4.55 1.33 -11.33
CA VAL A 129 3.32 0.53 -11.34
C VAL A 129 3.34 -0.54 -10.24
N GLY A 130 2.32 -0.56 -9.39
CA GLY A 130 2.20 -1.42 -8.22
C GLY A 130 2.81 -0.85 -6.94
N ARG A 131 3.62 0.21 -7.01
CA ARG A 131 4.16 0.91 -5.84
C ARG A 131 3.09 1.72 -5.12
N LEU A 132 3.35 1.99 -3.84
CA LEU A 132 2.54 2.90 -3.04
C LEU A 132 3.09 4.32 -3.15
N VAL A 133 2.18 5.28 -3.19
CA VAL A 133 2.47 6.69 -3.01
C VAL A 133 1.72 7.19 -1.78
N ARG A 134 2.42 7.92 -0.90
CA ARG A 134 1.83 8.61 0.25
C ARG A 134 1.89 10.12 0.01
N LEU A 135 0.73 10.75 -0.01
CA LEU A 135 0.60 12.20 -0.10
C LEU A 135 0.28 12.75 1.28
N THR A 136 1.15 13.62 1.77
CA THR A 136 1.01 14.25 3.09
C THR A 136 0.58 15.70 2.92
N VAL A 137 -0.37 16.17 3.74
CA VAL A 137 -0.75 17.57 3.80
C VAL A 137 0.43 18.39 4.30
N TYR A 138 0.80 19.42 3.55
CA TYR A 138 1.84 20.35 3.92
C TYR A 138 1.21 21.74 4.12
N ASP A 139 1.46 22.34 5.29
CA ASP A 139 0.99 23.70 5.63
C ASP A 139 -0.54 23.86 5.55
N SER A 140 -1.27 23.03 6.30
CA SER A 140 -2.72 23.10 6.38
C SER A 140 -3.19 24.35 7.15
N ASN A 141 -4.13 25.10 6.56
CA ASN A 141 -4.84 26.18 7.25
C ASN A 141 -5.98 25.67 8.15
N THR A 142 -6.16 24.37 8.26
CA THR A 142 -7.20 23.75 9.08
C THR A 142 -6.95 24.02 10.57
N ARG A 143 -8.00 24.46 11.26
CA ARG A 143 -7.92 24.79 12.68
C ARG A 143 -7.68 23.56 13.54
N HIS A 144 -6.86 23.70 14.57
CA HIS A 144 -6.75 22.70 15.60
C HIS A 144 -8.00 22.64 16.48
N TRP A 145 -8.33 21.43 16.93
CA TRP A 145 -9.39 21.26 17.93
C TRP A 145 -9.00 21.97 19.24
N THR A 146 -9.98 22.66 19.82
CA THR A 146 -9.84 23.37 21.10
C THR A 146 -11.13 23.17 21.87
N SER A 147 -11.05 22.94 23.20
CA SER A 147 -12.23 22.71 24.03
C SER A 147 -13.09 23.98 24.13
N LYS A 148 -14.41 23.80 24.31
CA LYS A 148 -15.42 24.89 24.53
C LYS A 148 -15.44 25.93 23.42
N THR A 149 -14.97 25.59 22.23
CA THR A 149 -14.93 26.46 21.06
C THR A 149 -16.12 26.16 20.15
N GLU A 150 -16.77 27.19 19.63
CA GLU A 150 -17.86 27.03 18.67
C GLU A 150 -17.37 26.31 17.41
N VAL A 151 -18.21 25.42 16.91
CA VAL A 151 -17.95 24.62 15.71
C VAL A 151 -19.20 24.56 14.86
N LYS A 152 -19.02 24.55 13.54
CA LYS A 152 -20.11 24.48 12.57
C LYS A 152 -20.19 23.08 11.98
N ASP A 153 -21.37 22.75 11.46
CA ASP A 153 -21.58 21.52 10.70
C ASP A 153 -20.68 21.49 9.46
N GLY A 154 -20.01 20.35 9.21
CA GLY A 154 -19.03 20.20 8.14
C GLY A 154 -17.66 20.84 8.42
N GLU A 155 -17.47 21.48 9.58
CA GLU A 155 -16.17 22.07 9.90
C GLU A 155 -15.13 21.00 10.21
N ILE A 156 -13.95 21.11 9.58
CA ILE A 156 -12.83 20.20 9.82
C ILE A 156 -11.90 20.78 10.89
N ARG A 157 -11.47 19.93 11.81
CA ARG A 157 -10.49 20.23 12.86
C ARG A 157 -9.37 19.18 12.91
N ILE A 158 -8.20 19.62 13.32
CA ILE A 158 -7.03 18.75 13.55
C ILE A 158 -6.94 18.43 15.04
N SER A 159 -6.81 17.14 15.36
CA SER A 159 -6.51 16.65 16.70
C SER A 159 -5.49 15.51 16.58
N ASP A 160 -4.37 15.60 17.30
CA ASP A 160 -3.30 14.60 17.29
C ASP A 160 -2.86 14.22 15.86
N ASN A 161 -2.62 15.24 15.02
CA ASN A 161 -2.26 15.11 13.59
C ASN A 161 -3.29 14.35 12.72
N LYS A 162 -4.51 14.19 13.21
CA LYS A 162 -5.63 13.56 12.48
C LYS A 162 -6.69 14.61 12.18
N TYR A 163 -7.38 14.43 11.09
CA TYR A 163 -8.41 15.32 10.58
C TYR A 163 -9.79 14.73 10.87
N TYR A 164 -10.67 15.57 11.42
CA TYR A 164 -12.03 15.19 11.81
C TYR A 164 -13.03 16.23 11.31
N GLU A 165 -14.14 15.74 10.76
CA GLU A 165 -15.26 16.55 10.35
C GLU A 165 -16.35 16.55 11.43
N ALA A 166 -16.83 17.72 11.79
CA ALA A 166 -17.97 17.85 12.68
C ALA A 166 -19.27 17.62 11.91
N VAL A 167 -20.11 16.67 12.36
CA VAL A 167 -21.34 16.27 11.66
C VAL A 167 -22.56 16.39 12.56
N GLY A 168 -23.68 16.83 11.98
CA GLY A 168 -24.96 17.01 12.69
C GLY A 168 -24.94 18.10 13.74
N VAL A 169 -24.17 19.16 13.53
CA VAL A 169 -23.92 20.22 14.50
C VAL A 169 -24.94 21.33 14.37
N ALA A 170 -25.68 21.63 15.43
CA ALA A 170 -26.59 22.78 15.51
C ALA A 170 -25.80 24.10 15.70
N GLU A 171 -26.40 25.22 15.26
CA GLU A 171 -25.81 26.55 15.44
C GLU A 171 -25.50 26.86 16.92
N GLY A 172 -24.33 27.42 17.18
CA GLY A 172 -23.90 27.80 18.54
C GLY A 172 -23.36 26.60 19.36
N THR A 173 -23.30 25.40 18.79
CA THR A 173 -22.72 24.26 19.48
C THR A 173 -21.22 24.44 19.69
N LYS A 174 -20.75 23.99 20.87
CA LYS A 174 -19.32 24.04 21.22
C LYS A 174 -18.76 22.67 21.41
N THR A 175 -17.48 22.53 21.08
CA THR A 175 -16.67 21.33 21.37
C THR A 175 -16.75 20.95 22.85
N GLY A 176 -16.61 19.69 23.16
CA GLY A 176 -16.57 19.16 24.52
C GLY A 176 -15.25 19.41 25.24
N ASP A 177 -14.88 18.47 26.09
CA ASP A 177 -13.64 18.52 26.87
C ASP A 177 -12.57 17.53 26.38
N ASN A 178 -12.98 16.55 25.54
CA ASN A 178 -12.12 15.47 25.12
C ASN A 178 -11.88 15.54 23.61
N PRO A 179 -10.64 15.82 23.16
CA PRO A 179 -10.32 15.85 21.75
C PRO A 179 -10.55 14.48 21.09
N PRO A 180 -11.06 14.44 19.85
CA PRO A 180 -11.18 13.19 19.12
C PRO A 180 -9.78 12.60 18.84
N ASN A 181 -9.65 11.27 19.03
CA ASN A 181 -8.38 10.54 18.83
C ASN A 181 -8.55 9.22 18.10
N HIS A 182 -9.79 8.87 17.72
CA HIS A 182 -10.10 7.62 16.99
C HIS A 182 -9.56 7.67 15.55
N THR A 183 -9.47 6.50 14.93
CA THR A 183 -8.89 6.32 13.58
C THR A 183 -9.88 5.73 12.58
N GLU A 184 -11.15 5.63 12.96
CA GLU A 184 -12.24 5.16 12.10
C GLU A 184 -13.60 5.59 12.64
N GLY A 185 -14.57 5.77 11.73
CA GLY A 185 -15.96 6.07 12.06
C GLY A 185 -16.16 7.43 12.75
N THR A 186 -17.27 7.54 13.50
CA THR A 186 -17.70 8.76 14.17
C THR A 186 -17.73 8.56 15.68
N ARG A 187 -17.25 9.53 16.45
CA ARG A 187 -17.27 9.56 17.92
C ARG A 187 -17.78 10.90 18.42
N THR A 188 -18.37 10.87 19.61
CA THR A 188 -18.96 12.06 20.24
C THR A 188 -17.99 12.72 21.22
N ASP A 189 -17.90 14.06 21.18
CA ASP A 189 -17.26 14.90 22.17
C ASP A 189 -18.28 15.98 22.63
N GLY A 190 -18.87 15.77 23.79
CA GLY A 190 -19.99 16.61 24.25
C GLY A 190 -21.20 16.46 23.33
N SER A 191 -21.59 17.55 22.68
CA SER A 191 -22.71 17.62 21.73
C SER A 191 -22.27 17.51 20.27
N VAL A 192 -20.96 17.39 20.01
CA VAL A 192 -20.40 17.31 18.64
C VAL A 192 -20.07 15.88 18.30
N GLN A 193 -20.47 15.48 17.11
CA GLN A 193 -20.02 14.21 16.52
C GLN A 193 -18.87 14.50 15.56
N TRP A 194 -17.75 13.79 15.76
CA TRP A 194 -16.55 13.91 14.95
C TRP A 194 -16.36 12.66 14.10
N THR A 195 -16.39 12.81 12.79
CA THR A 195 -16.08 11.75 11.84
C THR A 195 -14.59 11.82 11.48
N TYR A 196 -13.89 10.70 11.66
CA TYR A 196 -12.50 10.59 11.23
C TYR A 196 -12.39 10.66 9.70
N LEU A 197 -11.50 11.51 9.20
CA LEU A 197 -11.24 11.63 7.76
C LEU A 197 -9.95 10.91 7.37
N HIS A 198 -8.80 11.39 7.86
CA HIS A 198 -7.47 10.85 7.56
C HIS A 198 -6.42 11.25 8.60
N ALA A 199 -5.25 10.61 8.54
CA ALA A 199 -4.13 10.85 9.46
C ALA A 199 -3.18 11.99 9.01
N GLY A 200 -3.69 12.99 8.26
CA GLY A 200 -2.84 14.03 7.66
C GLY A 200 -2.12 13.57 6.40
N TYR A 201 -2.38 12.35 5.94
CA TYR A 201 -1.89 11.81 4.69
C TYR A 201 -2.88 10.80 4.11
N GLY A 202 -2.78 10.56 2.84
CA GLY A 202 -3.46 9.48 2.13
C GLY A 202 -2.46 8.55 1.45
N VAL A 203 -2.90 7.33 1.16
CA VAL A 203 -2.09 6.31 0.48
C VAL A 203 -2.85 5.81 -0.74
N ALA A 204 -2.17 5.74 -1.88
CA ALA A 204 -2.70 5.11 -3.08
C ALA A 204 -1.68 4.15 -3.70
N ARG A 205 -2.17 3.20 -4.48
CA ARG A 205 -1.35 2.31 -5.30
C ARG A 205 -1.38 2.77 -6.75
N ILE A 206 -0.21 2.97 -7.35
CA ILE A 206 -0.08 3.31 -8.76
C ILE A 206 -0.53 2.12 -9.62
N LYS A 207 -1.53 2.32 -10.47
CA LYS A 207 -2.06 1.31 -11.40
C LYS A 207 -1.47 1.43 -12.79
N SER A 208 -1.23 2.65 -13.24
CA SER A 208 -0.59 2.92 -14.52
C SER A 208 0.10 4.27 -14.51
N VAL A 209 1.11 4.43 -15.31
CA VAL A 209 1.84 5.68 -15.54
C VAL A 209 1.59 6.09 -17.00
N GLN A 210 1.01 7.28 -17.20
CA GLN A 210 0.73 7.84 -18.52
C GLN A 210 1.97 8.54 -19.09
N ASP A 211 2.64 9.31 -18.23
CA ASP A 211 3.88 10.02 -18.53
C ASP A 211 4.63 10.37 -17.22
N ALA A 212 5.74 11.07 -17.31
CA ALA A 212 6.56 11.42 -16.14
C ALA A 212 5.85 12.32 -15.12
N LYS A 213 4.71 12.92 -15.45
CA LYS A 213 3.94 13.81 -14.57
C LYS A 213 2.58 13.29 -14.18
N ASN A 214 2.08 12.26 -14.86
CA ASN A 214 0.72 11.76 -14.67
C ASN A 214 0.69 10.25 -14.44
N ALA A 215 0.00 9.84 -13.38
CA ALA A 215 -0.25 8.45 -13.05
C ALA A 215 -1.70 8.25 -12.60
N THR A 216 -2.27 7.06 -12.89
CA THR A 216 -3.54 6.62 -12.31
C THR A 216 -3.24 5.75 -11.09
N ALA A 217 -3.97 5.97 -10.01
CA ALA A 217 -3.78 5.24 -8.76
C ALA A 217 -5.12 4.87 -8.11
N GLU A 218 -5.11 3.79 -7.34
CA GLU A 218 -6.22 3.34 -6.51
C GLU A 218 -5.97 3.76 -5.04
N VAL A 219 -6.90 4.50 -4.46
CA VAL A 219 -6.81 4.98 -3.09
C VAL A 219 -7.00 3.82 -2.12
N LEU A 220 -6.05 3.62 -1.21
CA LEU A 220 -6.07 2.62 -0.14
C LEU A 220 -6.45 3.24 1.21
N SER A 221 -6.04 4.48 1.45
CA SER A 221 -6.54 5.32 2.54
C SER A 221 -6.86 6.71 2.00
N ARG A 222 -7.97 7.29 2.48
CA ARG A 222 -8.53 8.55 1.99
C ARG A 222 -7.44 9.61 1.78
N MET A 223 -7.40 10.19 0.58
CA MET A 223 -6.50 11.29 0.25
C MET A 223 -6.98 12.58 0.93
N PRO A 224 -6.08 13.45 1.35
CA PRO A 224 -6.43 14.81 1.69
C PRO A 224 -7.01 15.54 0.47
N ASP A 225 -7.98 16.43 0.70
CA ASP A 225 -8.56 17.31 -0.32
C ASP A 225 -7.70 18.55 -0.62
N GLU A 226 -6.71 18.80 0.21
CA GLU A 226 -5.80 19.93 0.05
C GLU A 226 -4.67 19.64 -0.93
N VAL A 227 -4.11 20.70 -1.52
CA VAL A 227 -2.92 20.58 -2.39
C VAL A 227 -1.75 20.03 -1.58
N VAL A 228 -1.23 18.91 -2.01
CA VAL A 228 -0.14 18.22 -1.32
C VAL A 228 1.18 18.58 -1.96
N SER A 229 2.08 19.17 -1.21
CA SER A 229 3.50 19.28 -1.55
C SER A 229 4.28 18.23 -0.76
N ASN A 230 5.30 17.64 -1.38
CA ASN A 230 6.19 16.61 -0.84
C ASN A 230 5.61 15.19 -0.78
N PRO A 231 5.44 14.53 -1.95
CA PRO A 231 5.13 13.11 -1.99
C PRO A 231 6.30 12.27 -1.49
N THR A 232 5.99 11.22 -0.76
CA THR A 232 6.91 10.10 -0.50
C THR A 232 6.50 8.93 -1.41
N VAL A 233 7.35 8.57 -2.34
CA VAL A 233 7.12 7.45 -3.28
C VAL A 233 7.87 6.22 -2.81
#